data_f77812423e94e7550796f4977a672b1d
#
_entry.id   f77812423e94e7550796f4977a672b1d
#
_cell.length_a   1.000
_cell.length_b   1.000
_cell.length_c   1.000
_cell.angle_alpha   90.00
_cell.angle_beta   90.00
_cell.angle_gamma   90.00
#
_symmetry.space_group_name_H-M   'P 1'
#
loop_
_entity.id
_entity.type
_entity.pdbx_description
1 polymer ?
#
loop_
_entity_poly.entity_id
_entity_poly.type
_entity_poly.pdbx_seq_one_letter_code
_entity_poly.pdbx_strand_id
1 'polypeptide(L)'
;GIKPKGEKDSWFQEFDFNAGMHGKGGRSGKTNNIIGFLDNKAATTIIIGAHMDHLGDGSDGHSLDAHAKGQIHNGADDNASGTTGVIELARFYGMNNETEKFNFLFICFSGEELGLLGSEYYANHPTIDLAQVNCMINMDMIGRLKTDKPVLEVSGVGTAAEWMDMVKSFSSAAMEIKCDSAGVGPSDHTSFYNKQIPVLHFFTGTHSDYHKPSDDVEKINAQGEEAVVMVISGVIAKLPTDHKLAFLKTRNPSMGSASAFKVTLGIMPSYAE
;
A
#
# COMPACT_ATOMS: atom_id res chain seq x y z
N GLY A 1 -5.83 -20.90 -10.66
CA GLY A 1 -5.47 -19.52 -11.02
C GLY A 1 -6.35 -18.50 -10.31
N ILE A 2 -5.99 -17.23 -10.43
CA ILE A 2 -6.68 -16.10 -9.78
C ILE A 2 -8.08 -15.91 -10.41
N LYS A 3 -9.07 -15.70 -9.56
CA LYS A 3 -10.46 -15.46 -9.94
C LYS A 3 -10.93 -14.07 -9.50
N PRO A 4 -11.93 -13.48 -10.16
CA PRO A 4 -12.54 -12.25 -9.71
C PRO A 4 -13.11 -12.40 -8.29
N LYS A 5 -12.98 -11.37 -7.45
CA LYS A 5 -13.50 -11.36 -6.08
C LYS A 5 -14.05 -9.99 -5.66
N GLY A 6 -14.40 -9.16 -6.62
CA GLY A 6 -15.16 -7.95 -6.39
C GLY A 6 -16.65 -8.24 -6.17
N GLU A 7 -17.50 -7.26 -6.39
CA GLU A 7 -18.95 -7.43 -6.22
C GLU A 7 -19.53 -8.32 -7.33
N LYS A 8 -20.49 -9.18 -6.96
CA LYS A 8 -21.19 -10.08 -7.87
C LYS A 8 -20.25 -10.96 -8.70
N ASP A 9 -19.15 -11.43 -8.07
CA ASP A 9 -18.12 -12.25 -8.70
C ASP A 9 -17.44 -11.57 -9.91
N SER A 10 -17.43 -10.22 -9.96
CA SER A 10 -16.65 -9.44 -10.91
C SER A 10 -15.27 -9.11 -10.37
N TRP A 11 -14.40 -8.52 -11.21
CA TRP A 11 -13.13 -7.96 -10.77
C TRP A 11 -13.28 -6.65 -10.01
N PHE A 12 -14.45 -6.01 -10.09
CA PHE A 12 -14.69 -4.66 -9.65
C PHE A 12 -15.49 -4.60 -8.37
N GLN A 13 -15.13 -3.68 -7.50
CA GLN A 13 -15.93 -3.22 -6.39
C GLN A 13 -16.19 -1.73 -6.59
N GLU A 14 -17.38 -1.39 -7.09
CA GLU A 14 -17.78 -0.02 -7.36
C GLU A 14 -18.17 0.71 -6.09
N PHE A 15 -17.76 1.95 -5.96
CA PHE A 15 -18.19 2.83 -4.89
C PHE A 15 -18.32 4.29 -5.34
N ASP A 16 -19.23 5.00 -4.71
CA ASP A 16 -19.38 6.44 -4.89
C ASP A 16 -18.35 7.17 -4.03
N PHE A 17 -17.73 8.20 -4.60
CA PHE A 17 -16.84 9.07 -3.86
C PHE A 17 -17.25 10.53 -3.94
N ASN A 18 -16.95 11.26 -2.88
CA ASN A 18 -17.12 12.70 -2.81
C ASN A 18 -15.89 13.29 -2.10
N ALA A 19 -14.91 13.69 -2.90
CA ALA A 19 -13.67 14.27 -2.42
C ALA A 19 -13.73 15.79 -2.59
N GLY A 20 -13.90 16.51 -1.49
CA GLY A 20 -13.92 17.97 -1.50
C GLY A 20 -13.23 18.54 -0.28
N MET A 21 -12.20 19.35 -0.49
CA MET A 21 -11.68 20.23 0.56
C MET A 21 -12.68 21.34 0.84
N HIS A 22 -13.28 21.33 2.03
CA HIS A 22 -13.98 22.48 2.63
C HIS A 22 -14.99 23.22 1.74
N GLY A 23 -15.88 22.48 1.05
CA GLY A 23 -17.08 23.09 0.48
C GLY A 23 -16.91 23.86 -0.82
N LYS A 24 -15.77 23.77 -1.49
CA LYS A 24 -15.56 24.40 -2.82
C LYS A 24 -14.97 23.38 -3.80
N GLY A 25 -15.79 22.94 -4.76
CA GLY A 25 -15.31 22.31 -5.98
C GLY A 25 -14.83 20.87 -5.82
N GLY A 26 -15.42 20.06 -4.92
CA GLY A 26 -15.07 18.66 -4.77
C GLY A 26 -15.37 17.82 -6.01
N ARG A 27 -14.50 16.87 -6.33
CA ARG A 27 -14.79 15.82 -7.31
C ARG A 27 -15.72 14.81 -6.66
N SER A 28 -16.78 14.44 -7.34
CA SER A 28 -17.67 13.33 -6.95
C SER A 28 -17.90 12.46 -8.17
N GLY A 29 -18.09 11.19 -7.94
CA GLY A 29 -18.32 10.24 -9.03
C GLY A 29 -18.33 8.82 -8.52
N LYS A 30 -18.15 7.89 -9.46
CA LYS A 30 -17.97 6.46 -9.18
C LYS A 30 -16.58 6.02 -9.59
N THR A 31 -16.02 5.14 -8.80
CA THR A 31 -14.74 4.48 -9.09
C THR A 31 -14.79 3.03 -8.63
N ASN A 32 -13.72 2.27 -8.84
CA ASN A 32 -13.69 0.86 -8.53
C ASN A 32 -12.35 0.46 -7.90
N ASN A 33 -12.40 -0.36 -6.86
CA ASN A 33 -11.27 -1.24 -6.54
C ASN A 33 -11.25 -2.42 -7.53
N ILE A 34 -10.06 -2.91 -7.86
CA ILE A 34 -9.89 -4.14 -8.66
C ILE A 34 -9.43 -5.25 -7.73
N ILE A 35 -10.16 -6.39 -7.72
CA ILE A 35 -9.97 -7.44 -6.72
C ILE A 35 -9.87 -8.81 -7.36
N GLY A 36 -8.73 -9.48 -7.14
CA GLY A 36 -8.47 -10.85 -7.54
C GLY A 36 -8.22 -11.76 -6.35
N PHE A 37 -8.63 -13.00 -6.42
CA PHE A 37 -8.47 -13.98 -5.35
C PHE A 37 -7.86 -15.29 -5.84
N LEU A 38 -6.80 -15.73 -5.18
CA LEU A 38 -6.20 -17.04 -5.34
C LEU A 38 -6.60 -17.93 -4.15
N ASP A 39 -7.47 -18.89 -4.43
CA ASP A 39 -7.99 -19.83 -3.44
C ASP A 39 -7.13 -21.09 -3.38
N ASN A 40 -6.26 -21.16 -2.40
CA ASN A 40 -5.41 -22.30 -2.09
C ASN A 40 -6.07 -23.26 -1.09
N LYS A 41 -7.34 -23.05 -0.74
CA LYS A 41 -8.06 -23.79 0.31
C LYS A 41 -7.38 -23.68 1.69
N ALA A 42 -6.64 -22.63 1.90
CA ALA A 42 -5.96 -22.36 3.16
C ALA A 42 -6.93 -21.79 4.21
N ALA A 43 -6.55 -21.92 5.47
CA ALA A 43 -7.36 -21.43 6.60
C ALA A 43 -7.40 -19.90 6.68
N THR A 44 -6.35 -19.24 6.21
CA THR A 44 -6.22 -17.78 6.29
C THR A 44 -5.80 -17.16 4.95
N THR A 45 -6.07 -15.87 4.83
CA THR A 45 -5.83 -15.07 3.62
C THR A 45 -4.84 -13.96 3.91
N ILE A 46 -3.90 -13.71 3.00
CA ILE A 46 -3.06 -12.53 2.98
C ILE A 46 -3.64 -11.54 1.95
N ILE A 47 -3.81 -10.29 2.37
CA ILE A 47 -4.15 -9.20 1.45
C ILE A 47 -2.85 -8.58 0.96
N ILE A 48 -2.72 -8.42 -0.35
CA ILE A 48 -1.62 -7.74 -1.02
C ILE A 48 -2.23 -6.59 -1.81
N GLY A 49 -1.86 -5.36 -1.49
CA GLY A 49 -2.49 -4.17 -2.04
C GLY A 49 -1.55 -3.04 -2.38
N ALA A 50 -2.02 -2.18 -3.28
CA ALA A 50 -1.44 -0.91 -3.66
C ALA A 50 -2.54 -0.03 -4.26
N HIS A 51 -2.43 1.29 -4.19
CA HIS A 51 -3.35 2.14 -4.95
C HIS A 51 -2.91 2.24 -6.42
N MET A 52 -3.88 2.43 -7.29
CA MET A 52 -3.68 2.52 -8.74
C MET A 52 -4.08 3.88 -9.32
N ASP A 53 -4.64 4.76 -8.51
CA ASP A 53 -4.94 6.13 -8.88
C ASP A 53 -3.74 7.04 -8.67
N HIS A 54 -3.76 8.19 -9.33
CA HIS A 54 -2.83 9.29 -9.15
C HIS A 54 -3.53 10.62 -9.47
N LEU A 55 -2.79 11.73 -9.51
CA LEU A 55 -3.31 13.10 -9.56
C LEU A 55 -3.96 13.51 -10.89
N GLY A 56 -3.93 12.66 -11.93
CA GLY A 56 -4.52 12.96 -13.23
C GLY A 56 -3.89 14.18 -13.89
N ASP A 57 -4.66 15.25 -14.10
CA ASP A 57 -4.19 16.51 -14.70
C ASP A 57 -3.71 17.56 -13.68
N GLY A 58 -3.56 17.18 -12.42
CA GLY A 58 -3.11 18.04 -11.33
C GLY A 58 -4.06 19.23 -11.01
N SER A 59 -5.30 19.18 -11.50
CA SER A 59 -6.25 20.31 -11.31
C SER A 59 -6.91 20.33 -9.93
N ASP A 60 -6.79 19.27 -9.15
CA ASP A 60 -7.37 19.12 -7.80
C ASP A 60 -6.57 19.83 -6.70
N GLY A 61 -5.35 20.27 -7.01
CA GLY A 61 -4.50 21.02 -6.08
C GLY A 61 -3.55 20.16 -5.25
N HIS A 62 -3.43 18.87 -5.54
CA HIS A 62 -2.49 17.96 -4.87
C HIS A 62 -1.10 17.93 -5.54
N SER A 63 -0.97 18.53 -6.73
CA SER A 63 0.33 18.68 -7.39
C SER A 63 1.29 19.54 -6.57
N LEU A 64 2.52 19.08 -6.41
CA LEU A 64 3.63 19.85 -5.81
C LEU A 64 4.38 20.72 -6.83
N ASP A 65 3.94 20.75 -8.09
CA ASP A 65 4.43 21.69 -9.09
C ASP A 65 3.36 22.76 -9.36
N ALA A 66 3.64 23.98 -8.92
CA ALA A 66 2.72 25.12 -9.07
C ALA A 66 2.41 25.48 -10.54
N HIS A 67 3.21 25.00 -11.49
CA HIS A 67 3.06 25.26 -12.93
C HIS A 67 2.47 24.08 -13.70
N ALA A 68 2.17 22.98 -13.02
CA ALA A 68 1.75 21.73 -13.66
C ALA A 68 0.24 21.57 -13.87
N LYS A 69 -0.56 22.58 -13.53
CA LYS A 69 -2.02 22.50 -13.73
C LYS A 69 -2.37 22.23 -15.20
N GLY A 70 -3.11 21.16 -15.44
CA GLY A 70 -3.48 20.68 -16.76
C GLY A 70 -2.41 19.81 -17.43
N GLN A 71 -1.29 19.54 -16.75
CA GLN A 71 -0.31 18.54 -17.20
C GLN A 71 -0.64 17.18 -16.60
N ILE A 72 -0.47 16.11 -17.38
CA ILE A 72 -0.67 14.75 -16.90
C ILE A 72 0.42 14.42 -15.88
N HIS A 73 -0.01 13.90 -14.73
CA HIS A 73 0.84 13.30 -13.70
C HIS A 73 0.79 11.79 -13.89
N ASN A 74 1.89 11.20 -14.35
CA ASN A 74 1.93 9.78 -14.71
C ASN A 74 1.95 8.88 -13.48
N GLY A 75 2.57 9.32 -12.37
CA GLY A 75 2.63 8.54 -11.13
C GLY A 75 3.36 7.23 -11.32
N ALA A 76 4.53 7.24 -11.99
CA ALA A 76 5.25 6.01 -12.30
C ALA A 76 5.73 5.30 -11.05
N ASP A 77 6.25 6.06 -10.06
CA ASP A 77 6.55 5.51 -8.74
C ASP A 77 5.34 5.57 -7.82
N ASP A 78 4.62 6.66 -7.84
CA ASP A 78 3.44 6.93 -7.01
C ASP A 78 2.13 6.85 -7.85
N ASN A 79 1.43 5.67 -8.03
CA ASN A 79 1.89 4.40 -7.45
C ASN A 79 1.74 3.28 -8.47
N ALA A 80 2.18 3.51 -9.73
CA ALA A 80 2.22 2.43 -10.71
C ALA A 80 3.24 1.35 -10.30
N SER A 81 4.31 1.71 -9.57
CA SER A 81 5.28 0.74 -9.04
C SER A 81 4.63 -0.24 -8.05
N GLY A 82 3.89 0.26 -7.07
CA GLY A 82 3.16 -0.61 -6.13
C GLY A 82 2.11 -1.48 -6.82
N THR A 83 1.36 -0.90 -7.78
CA THR A 83 0.38 -1.66 -8.58
C THR A 83 1.07 -2.76 -9.39
N THR A 84 2.25 -2.49 -9.98
CA THR A 84 3.07 -3.50 -10.67
C THR A 84 3.50 -4.60 -9.71
N GLY A 85 3.93 -4.24 -8.49
CA GLY A 85 4.25 -5.21 -7.44
C GLY A 85 3.09 -6.15 -7.09
N VAL A 86 1.85 -5.63 -7.01
CA VAL A 86 0.64 -6.46 -6.82
C VAL A 86 0.46 -7.43 -7.99
N ILE A 87 0.60 -6.95 -9.22
CA ILE A 87 0.43 -7.77 -10.44
C ILE A 87 1.51 -8.85 -10.51
N GLU A 88 2.77 -8.53 -10.23
CA GLU A 88 3.88 -9.50 -10.29
C GLU A 88 3.75 -10.57 -9.19
N LEU A 89 3.36 -10.20 -7.97
CA LEU A 89 3.07 -11.19 -6.93
C LEU A 89 1.85 -12.05 -7.28
N ALA A 90 0.83 -11.46 -7.88
CA ALA A 90 -0.32 -12.21 -8.38
C ALA A 90 0.09 -13.21 -9.48
N ARG A 91 0.92 -12.78 -10.42
CA ARG A 91 1.46 -13.64 -11.47
C ARG A 91 2.32 -14.76 -10.88
N PHE A 92 3.22 -14.45 -9.96
CA PHE A 92 4.11 -15.42 -9.32
C PHE A 92 3.30 -16.51 -8.59
N TYR A 93 2.42 -16.13 -7.67
CA TYR A 93 1.61 -17.09 -6.91
C TYR A 93 0.57 -17.82 -7.76
N GLY A 94 0.03 -17.15 -8.79
CA GLY A 94 -0.99 -17.74 -9.67
C GLY A 94 -0.44 -18.73 -10.71
N MET A 95 0.88 -18.74 -10.96
CA MET A 95 1.50 -19.51 -12.04
C MET A 95 2.67 -20.42 -11.61
N ASN A 96 3.05 -20.43 -10.33
CA ASN A 96 4.17 -21.24 -9.83
C ASN A 96 3.85 -22.73 -9.73
N ASN A 97 2.61 -23.15 -9.98
CA ASN A 97 2.10 -24.52 -9.85
C ASN A 97 2.21 -25.12 -8.42
N GLU A 98 2.36 -24.27 -7.42
CA GLU A 98 2.38 -24.66 -6.03
C GLU A 98 1.01 -24.39 -5.37
N THR A 99 0.69 -25.17 -4.34
CA THR A 99 -0.42 -24.84 -3.45
C THR A 99 0.14 -24.16 -2.21
N GLU A 100 -0.05 -22.87 -2.15
CA GLU A 100 0.49 -22.05 -1.07
C GLU A 100 -0.22 -22.29 0.27
N LYS A 101 0.45 -21.94 1.35
CA LYS A 101 -0.09 -22.13 2.71
C LYS A 101 -1.17 -21.12 3.09
N PHE A 102 -1.34 -20.09 2.26
CA PHE A 102 -2.30 -19.02 2.43
C PHE A 102 -3.15 -18.85 1.17
N ASN A 103 -4.37 -18.38 1.33
CA ASN A 103 -5.08 -17.75 0.22
C ASN A 103 -4.52 -16.34 0.00
N PHE A 104 -4.64 -15.80 -1.21
CA PHE A 104 -4.22 -14.44 -1.50
C PHE A 104 -5.37 -13.61 -2.06
N LEU A 105 -5.53 -12.42 -1.53
CA LEU A 105 -6.41 -11.40 -2.07
C LEU A 105 -5.57 -10.24 -2.57
N PHE A 106 -5.57 -10.03 -3.89
CA PHE A 106 -4.85 -8.97 -4.55
C PHE A 106 -5.81 -7.82 -4.80
N ILE A 107 -5.47 -6.62 -4.34
CA ILE A 107 -6.33 -5.45 -4.48
C ILE A 107 -5.53 -4.27 -5.04
N CYS A 108 -6.01 -3.68 -6.15
CA CYS A 108 -5.60 -2.35 -6.55
C CYS A 108 -6.69 -1.37 -6.11
N PHE A 109 -6.33 -0.50 -5.16
CA PHE A 109 -7.26 0.48 -4.59
C PHE A 109 -7.37 1.71 -5.49
N SER A 110 -8.49 2.41 -5.41
CA SER A 110 -8.72 3.68 -6.12
C SER A 110 -9.08 4.79 -5.12
N GLY A 111 -8.63 6.00 -5.40
CA GLY A 111 -8.94 7.18 -4.58
C GLY A 111 -8.11 7.25 -3.30
N GLU A 112 -6.91 6.73 -3.29
CA GLU A 112 -5.94 6.89 -2.21
C GLU A 112 -5.55 8.35 -2.06
N GLU A 113 -5.21 9.00 -3.18
CA GLU A 113 -4.82 10.40 -3.30
C GLU A 113 -5.91 11.39 -2.85
N LEU A 114 -7.13 10.90 -2.75
CA LEU A 114 -8.29 11.64 -2.25
C LEU A 114 -8.60 11.34 -0.78
N GLY A 115 -7.75 10.59 -0.09
CA GLY A 115 -7.84 10.25 1.32
C GLY A 115 -8.23 8.82 1.63
N LEU A 116 -7.54 7.84 1.03
CA LEU A 116 -7.67 6.39 1.29
C LEU A 116 -9.06 5.82 0.96
N LEU A 117 -9.80 6.43 0.01
CA LEU A 117 -11.21 6.15 -0.18
C LEU A 117 -11.48 4.68 -0.53
N GLY A 118 -10.68 4.09 -1.41
CA GLY A 118 -10.86 2.72 -1.87
C GLY A 118 -10.56 1.68 -0.81
N SER A 119 -9.46 1.84 -0.09
CA SER A 119 -9.11 0.91 0.99
C SER A 119 -10.05 1.04 2.18
N GLU A 120 -10.48 2.26 2.52
CA GLU A 120 -11.49 2.47 3.55
C GLU A 120 -12.85 1.85 3.15
N TYR A 121 -13.26 2.05 1.89
CA TYR A 121 -14.48 1.42 1.38
C TYR A 121 -14.38 -0.10 1.45
N TYR A 122 -13.27 -0.69 0.97
CA TYR A 122 -13.07 -2.14 1.04
C TYR A 122 -13.08 -2.65 2.49
N ALA A 123 -12.38 -1.99 3.39
CA ALA A 123 -12.31 -2.40 4.80
C ALA A 123 -13.67 -2.33 5.51
N ASN A 124 -14.59 -1.47 5.04
CA ASN A 124 -15.97 -1.36 5.55
C ASN A 124 -16.96 -2.30 4.82
N HIS A 125 -16.67 -2.68 3.57
CA HIS A 125 -17.52 -3.53 2.71
C HIS A 125 -16.70 -4.67 2.10
N PRO A 126 -16.07 -5.53 2.93
CA PRO A 126 -15.14 -6.54 2.44
C PRO A 126 -15.87 -7.62 1.66
N THR A 127 -15.22 -8.15 0.60
CA THR A 127 -15.74 -9.25 -0.22
C THR A 127 -15.34 -10.63 0.30
N ILE A 128 -14.55 -10.67 1.38
CA ILE A 128 -14.21 -11.87 2.15
C ILE A 128 -14.43 -11.59 3.64
N ASP A 129 -14.46 -12.65 4.45
CA ASP A 129 -14.50 -12.51 5.90
C ASP A 129 -13.14 -11.99 6.43
N LEU A 130 -13.11 -10.77 6.96
CA LEU A 130 -11.90 -10.17 7.53
C LEU A 130 -11.36 -10.94 8.76
N ALA A 131 -12.18 -11.73 9.45
CA ALA A 131 -11.71 -12.59 10.53
C ALA A 131 -10.73 -13.67 10.05
N GLN A 132 -10.79 -14.04 8.76
CA GLN A 132 -9.86 -14.99 8.12
C GLN A 132 -8.60 -14.31 7.55
N VAL A 133 -8.52 -12.99 7.58
CA VAL A 133 -7.32 -12.29 7.08
C VAL A 133 -6.20 -12.40 8.09
N ASN A 134 -5.06 -12.93 7.68
CA ASN A 134 -3.87 -13.05 8.50
C ASN A 134 -3.16 -11.69 8.65
N CYS A 135 -2.90 -11.04 7.53
CA CYS A 135 -2.28 -9.73 7.48
C CYS A 135 -2.59 -9.01 6.14
N MET A 136 -2.26 -7.72 6.10
CA MET A 136 -2.27 -6.95 4.86
C MET A 136 -0.86 -6.38 4.59
N ILE A 137 -0.41 -6.55 3.36
CA ILE A 137 0.86 -6.05 2.83
C ILE A 137 0.54 -4.96 1.81
N ASN A 138 1.02 -3.75 2.08
CA ASN A 138 0.85 -2.58 1.24
C ASN A 138 2.15 -2.21 0.55
N MET A 139 2.05 -1.85 -0.71
CA MET A 139 3.17 -1.33 -1.51
C MET A 139 2.82 0.07 -2.00
N ASP A 140 3.71 1.02 -1.73
CA ASP A 140 3.53 2.39 -2.15
C ASP A 140 4.90 3.00 -2.44
N MET A 141 5.10 3.47 -3.68
CA MET A 141 6.37 4.01 -4.16
C MET A 141 7.54 3.05 -3.94
N ILE A 142 7.49 1.87 -4.53
CA ILE A 142 8.54 0.84 -4.42
C ILE A 142 9.52 0.83 -5.60
N GLY A 143 9.36 1.69 -6.60
CA GLY A 143 10.12 1.70 -7.85
C GLY A 143 11.37 2.59 -7.85
N ARG A 144 11.67 3.32 -6.76
CA ARG A 144 12.80 4.28 -6.71
C ARG A 144 13.86 3.90 -5.68
N LEU A 145 14.06 2.59 -5.42
CA LEU A 145 15.15 2.13 -4.56
C LEU A 145 16.50 2.66 -5.08
N LYS A 146 17.23 3.37 -4.23
CA LYS A 146 18.52 4.00 -4.58
C LYS A 146 19.57 2.92 -4.87
N THR A 147 20.42 3.17 -5.87
CA THR A 147 21.48 2.22 -6.27
C THR A 147 22.75 2.34 -5.44
N ASP A 148 23.06 3.53 -4.93
CA ASP A 148 24.28 3.80 -4.17
C ASP A 148 24.19 3.48 -2.68
N LYS A 149 23.01 3.57 -2.10
CA LYS A 149 22.71 3.18 -0.71
C LYS A 149 21.27 2.71 -0.65
N PRO A 150 21.01 1.45 -1.07
CA PRO A 150 19.63 0.94 -1.09
C PRO A 150 19.08 0.87 0.33
N VAL A 151 17.98 1.59 0.57
CA VAL A 151 17.24 1.58 1.83
C VAL A 151 15.79 1.29 1.51
N LEU A 152 15.26 0.22 2.07
CA LEU A 152 13.84 -0.11 2.04
C LEU A 152 13.24 0.24 3.41
N GLU A 153 12.24 1.08 3.41
CA GLU A 153 11.48 1.43 4.62
C GLU A 153 10.30 0.49 4.76
N VAL A 154 10.13 -0.09 5.95
CA VAL A 154 9.02 -1.00 6.24
C VAL A 154 8.35 -0.56 7.53
N SER A 155 7.14 0.01 7.39
CA SER A 155 6.30 0.42 8.52
C SER A 155 5.32 -0.69 8.91
N GLY A 156 4.75 -0.57 10.11
CA GLY A 156 3.79 -1.54 10.62
C GLY A 156 4.42 -2.74 11.36
N VAL A 157 5.75 -2.79 11.51
CA VAL A 157 6.40 -3.95 12.16
C VAL A 157 6.04 -4.09 13.64
N GLY A 158 5.42 -3.11 14.26
CA GLY A 158 4.87 -3.21 15.61
C GLY A 158 3.47 -3.83 15.68
N THR A 159 2.83 -4.12 14.55
CA THR A 159 1.44 -4.59 14.50
C THR A 159 1.27 -6.10 14.74
N ALA A 160 2.36 -6.86 14.77
CA ALA A 160 2.43 -8.23 15.26
C ALA A 160 3.82 -8.49 15.84
N ALA A 161 3.93 -9.45 16.75
CA ALA A 161 5.19 -9.74 17.47
C ALA A 161 6.27 -10.30 16.54
N GLU A 162 5.88 -11.02 15.51
CA GLU A 162 6.76 -11.74 14.60
C GLU A 162 7.42 -10.82 13.56
N TRP A 163 6.85 -9.64 13.28
CA TRP A 163 7.24 -8.79 12.17
C TRP A 163 8.69 -8.32 12.23
N MET A 164 9.11 -7.78 13.38
CA MET A 164 10.41 -7.11 13.51
C MET A 164 11.58 -8.02 13.11
N ASP A 165 11.64 -9.21 13.68
CA ASP A 165 12.74 -10.15 13.40
C ASP A 165 12.64 -10.71 11.99
N MET A 166 11.43 -11.00 11.54
CA MET A 166 11.18 -11.51 10.20
C MET A 166 11.62 -10.53 9.13
N VAL A 167 11.17 -9.28 9.20
CA VAL A 167 11.50 -8.22 8.23
C VAL A 167 12.99 -7.89 8.29
N LYS A 168 13.57 -7.70 9.47
CA LYS A 168 14.99 -7.41 9.62
C LYS A 168 15.91 -8.51 9.10
N SER A 169 15.44 -9.76 9.06
CA SER A 169 16.26 -10.87 8.54
C SER A 169 16.58 -10.76 7.05
N PHE A 170 15.92 -9.86 6.31
CA PHE A 170 16.22 -9.54 4.91
C PHE A 170 17.17 -8.35 4.74
N SER A 171 17.51 -7.64 5.83
CA SER A 171 18.50 -6.56 5.76
C SER A 171 19.90 -7.13 5.49
N SER A 172 20.62 -6.51 4.58
CA SER A 172 21.95 -6.95 4.17
C SER A 172 22.85 -5.77 3.81
N ALA A 173 24.11 -6.04 3.51
CA ALA A 173 25.02 -5.01 2.99
C ALA A 173 24.59 -4.46 1.62
N ALA A 174 23.80 -5.23 0.87
CA ALA A 174 23.28 -4.82 -0.44
C ALA A 174 22.00 -3.96 -0.33
N MET A 175 21.24 -4.11 0.76
CA MET A 175 20.02 -3.33 1.00
C MET A 175 19.75 -3.28 2.50
N GLU A 176 19.78 -2.07 3.07
CA GLU A 176 19.36 -1.82 4.45
C GLU A 176 17.84 -1.84 4.54
N ILE A 177 17.28 -2.48 5.57
CA ILE A 177 15.86 -2.37 5.88
C ILE A 177 15.67 -1.55 7.15
N LYS A 178 15.03 -0.40 7.01
CA LYS A 178 14.61 0.45 8.13
C LYS A 178 13.18 0.10 8.52
N CYS A 179 13.00 -0.24 9.78
CA CYS A 179 11.71 -0.63 10.32
C CYS A 179 11.11 0.48 11.18
N ASP A 180 9.83 0.76 10.95
CA ASP A 180 8.99 1.57 11.84
C ASP A 180 7.85 0.72 12.41
N SER A 181 7.60 0.89 13.72
CA SER A 181 6.55 0.15 14.41
C SER A 181 5.14 0.64 14.13
N ALA A 182 4.97 1.87 13.63
CA ALA A 182 3.66 2.48 13.44
C ALA A 182 2.80 1.70 12.43
N GLY A 183 1.59 1.33 12.85
CA GLY A 183 0.60 0.69 11.96
C GLY A 183 -0.31 1.69 11.24
N VAL A 184 -0.23 2.97 11.62
CA VAL A 184 -0.94 4.08 10.98
C VAL A 184 0.08 4.90 10.19
N GLY A 185 -0.24 5.21 8.96
CA GLY A 185 0.59 6.00 8.06
C GLY A 185 -0.25 6.59 6.91
N PRO A 186 0.39 7.31 5.99
CA PRO A 186 -0.31 8.02 4.92
C PRO A 186 -0.59 7.13 3.69
N SER A 187 -0.95 5.85 3.87
CA SER A 187 -1.29 4.94 2.78
C SER A 187 -2.30 3.88 3.22
N ASP A 188 -2.76 3.05 2.30
CA ASP A 188 -3.89 2.12 2.38
C ASP A 188 -3.83 1.10 3.54
N HIS A 189 -2.64 0.75 4.03
CA HIS A 189 -2.47 -0.14 5.18
C HIS A 189 -3.20 0.38 6.44
N THR A 190 -3.35 1.70 6.58
CA THR A 190 -4.05 2.34 7.68
C THR A 190 -5.50 1.89 7.79
N SER A 191 -6.18 1.71 6.67
CA SER A 191 -7.58 1.23 6.65
C SER A 191 -7.71 -0.17 7.26
N PHE A 192 -6.75 -1.04 7.04
CA PHE A 192 -6.73 -2.41 7.60
C PHE A 192 -6.24 -2.44 9.05
N TYR A 193 -5.25 -1.61 9.39
CA TYR A 193 -4.86 -1.43 10.79
C TYR A 193 -6.04 -1.02 11.67
N ASN A 194 -6.88 -0.10 11.18
CA ASN A 194 -8.10 0.34 11.88
C ASN A 194 -9.13 -0.80 12.06
N LYS A 195 -9.02 -1.89 11.28
CA LYS A 195 -9.79 -3.12 11.44
C LYS A 195 -9.09 -4.17 12.31
N GLN A 196 -8.00 -3.79 12.99
CA GLN A 196 -7.21 -4.67 13.85
C GLN A 196 -6.60 -5.85 13.08
N ILE A 197 -6.18 -5.60 11.83
CA ILE A 197 -5.43 -6.54 11.00
C ILE A 197 -3.95 -6.13 11.08
N PRO A 198 -3.02 -7.06 11.34
CA PRO A 198 -1.59 -6.81 11.23
C PRO A 198 -1.23 -6.32 9.83
N VAL A 199 -0.41 -5.26 9.74
CA VAL A 199 -0.06 -4.65 8.46
C VAL A 199 1.44 -4.49 8.31
N LEU A 200 1.92 -4.53 7.07
CA LEU A 200 3.22 -4.00 6.65
C LEU A 200 3.03 -3.05 5.49
N HIS A 201 3.80 -1.99 5.47
CA HIS A 201 3.85 -1.02 4.38
C HIS A 201 5.28 -0.87 3.89
N PHE A 202 5.50 -1.13 2.61
CA PHE A 202 6.81 -1.09 1.94
C PHE A 202 6.92 0.17 1.11
N PHE A 203 8.05 0.88 1.26
CA PHE A 203 8.29 2.19 0.70
C PHE A 203 9.79 2.39 0.43
N THR A 204 10.18 3.00 -0.69
CA THR A 204 11.58 3.27 -1.02
C THR A 204 12.03 4.70 -0.74
N GLY A 205 11.17 5.49 -0.12
CA GLY A 205 11.44 6.87 0.24
C GLY A 205 10.89 7.88 -0.78
N THR A 206 10.69 9.11 -0.33
CA THR A 206 10.27 10.21 -1.19
C THR A 206 11.42 10.66 -2.11
N HIS A 207 11.06 11.25 -3.25
CA HIS A 207 11.99 11.81 -4.22
C HIS A 207 11.49 13.17 -4.76
N SER A 208 12.35 13.87 -5.50
CA SER A 208 12.06 15.22 -6.00
C SER A 208 10.91 15.31 -7.01
N ASP A 209 10.50 14.16 -7.57
CA ASP A 209 9.43 14.07 -8.57
C ASP A 209 8.06 13.73 -7.96
N TYR A 210 8.02 13.45 -6.65
CA TYR A 210 6.79 13.11 -5.93
C TYR A 210 5.70 14.15 -6.17
N HIS A 211 4.50 13.70 -6.54
CA HIS A 211 3.34 14.52 -6.91
C HIS A 211 3.63 15.57 -8.01
N LYS A 212 4.46 15.21 -8.99
CA LYS A 212 4.79 16.06 -10.14
C LYS A 212 4.63 15.32 -11.47
N PRO A 213 4.41 16.04 -12.58
CA PRO A 213 4.39 15.43 -13.91
C PRO A 213 5.68 14.70 -14.29
N SER A 214 6.76 14.99 -13.57
CA SER A 214 8.07 14.40 -13.82
C SER A 214 8.28 13.03 -13.16
N ASP A 215 7.27 12.47 -12.47
CA ASP A 215 7.32 11.08 -12.00
C ASP A 215 7.01 10.12 -13.15
N ASP A 216 8.04 9.87 -13.96
CA ASP A 216 7.98 9.14 -15.21
C ASP A 216 8.68 7.79 -15.15
N VAL A 217 8.27 6.87 -16.02
CA VAL A 217 8.74 5.49 -16.07
C VAL A 217 10.25 5.34 -16.29
N GLU A 218 10.88 6.28 -17.00
CA GLU A 218 12.33 6.30 -17.26
C GLU A 218 13.18 6.43 -15.99
N LYS A 219 12.54 6.84 -14.89
CA LYS A 219 13.19 7.03 -13.59
C LYS A 219 13.05 5.81 -12.66
N ILE A 220 12.26 4.83 -13.04
CA ILE A 220 12.04 3.61 -12.26
C ILE A 220 13.30 2.74 -12.28
N ASN A 221 13.70 2.30 -11.11
CA ASN A 221 14.73 1.28 -10.93
C ASN A 221 14.08 -0.11 -10.88
N ALA A 222 13.81 -0.70 -12.04
CA ALA A 222 13.14 -1.99 -12.15
C ALA A 222 13.87 -3.12 -11.38
N GLN A 223 15.21 -3.12 -11.35
CA GLN A 223 15.97 -4.10 -10.57
C GLN A 223 15.79 -3.88 -9.05
N GLY A 224 15.72 -2.63 -8.63
CA GLY A 224 15.43 -2.28 -7.23
C GLY A 224 14.01 -2.68 -6.83
N GLU A 225 13.04 -2.46 -7.70
CA GLU A 225 11.64 -2.87 -7.50
C GLU A 225 11.51 -4.40 -7.42
N GLU A 226 12.17 -5.14 -8.32
CA GLU A 226 12.27 -6.60 -8.24
C GLU A 226 12.83 -7.05 -6.88
N ALA A 227 13.91 -6.43 -6.40
CA ALA A 227 14.49 -6.75 -5.11
C ALA A 227 13.50 -6.52 -3.95
N VAL A 228 12.70 -5.45 -3.99
CA VAL A 228 11.65 -5.19 -3.00
C VAL A 228 10.56 -6.26 -3.05
N VAL A 229 10.07 -6.61 -4.24
CA VAL A 229 9.05 -7.66 -4.43
C VAL A 229 9.57 -9.02 -3.93
N MET A 230 10.85 -9.33 -4.14
CA MET A 230 11.51 -10.53 -3.61
C MET A 230 11.56 -10.54 -2.07
N VAL A 231 11.82 -9.39 -1.43
CA VAL A 231 11.75 -9.27 0.04
C VAL A 231 10.32 -9.53 0.51
N ILE A 232 9.32 -8.95 -0.13
CA ILE A 232 7.91 -9.16 0.22
C ILE A 232 7.54 -10.65 0.11
N SER A 233 7.87 -11.30 -0.99
CA SER A 233 7.66 -12.74 -1.17
C SER A 233 8.39 -13.56 -0.09
N GLY A 234 9.62 -13.18 0.25
CA GLY A 234 10.39 -13.82 1.31
C GLY A 234 9.77 -13.64 2.70
N VAL A 235 9.22 -12.46 3.00
CA VAL A 235 8.47 -12.20 4.26
C VAL A 235 7.22 -13.10 4.31
N ILE A 236 6.46 -13.19 3.21
CA ILE A 236 5.29 -14.06 3.12
C ILE A 236 5.67 -15.53 3.35
N ALA A 237 6.78 -16.00 2.76
CA ALA A 237 7.25 -17.38 2.91
C ALA A 237 7.68 -17.73 4.35
N LYS A 238 8.03 -16.73 5.16
CA LYS A 238 8.40 -16.90 6.59
C LYS A 238 7.22 -16.80 7.56
N LEU A 239 6.02 -16.45 7.08
CA LEU A 239 4.86 -16.35 7.96
C LEU A 239 4.56 -17.69 8.65
N PRO A 240 4.19 -17.66 9.94
CA PRO A 240 3.74 -18.87 10.64
C PRO A 240 2.50 -19.45 9.97
N THR A 241 2.49 -20.78 9.81
CA THR A 241 1.39 -21.50 9.15
C THR A 241 0.52 -22.28 10.13
N ASP A 242 0.94 -22.38 11.38
CA ASP A 242 0.28 -23.07 12.48
C ASP A 242 -0.65 -22.16 13.30
N HIS A 243 -0.50 -20.85 13.15
CA HIS A 243 -1.35 -19.86 13.79
C HIS A 243 -1.48 -18.59 12.91
N LYS A 244 -2.50 -17.80 13.21
CA LYS A 244 -2.69 -16.46 12.63
C LYS A 244 -1.93 -15.44 13.46
N LEU A 245 -1.36 -14.41 12.82
CA LEU A 245 -0.72 -13.30 13.52
C LEU A 245 -1.70 -12.60 14.47
N ALA A 246 -1.24 -12.36 15.69
CA ALA A 246 -2.02 -11.63 16.68
C ALA A 246 -1.80 -10.12 16.49
N PHE A 247 -2.90 -9.37 16.27
CA PHE A 247 -2.82 -7.92 16.13
C PHE A 247 -2.34 -7.26 17.43
N LEU A 248 -1.36 -6.39 17.29
CA LEU A 248 -0.85 -5.53 18.35
C LEU A 248 -1.12 -4.07 18.00
N LYS A 249 -1.75 -3.34 18.92
CA LYS A 249 -1.97 -1.91 18.75
C LYS A 249 -0.67 -1.15 18.98
N THR A 250 -0.27 -0.37 17.98
CA THR A 250 0.93 0.48 18.05
C THR A 250 0.61 1.87 18.62
N ARG A 251 1.64 2.55 19.10
CA ARG A 251 1.51 3.98 19.42
C ARG A 251 1.45 4.76 18.11
N ASN A 252 0.47 5.66 18.00
CA ASN A 252 0.43 6.60 16.89
C ASN A 252 1.43 7.74 17.19
N PRO A 253 2.49 7.96 16.41
CA PRO A 253 3.44 9.04 16.66
C PRO A 253 2.78 10.44 16.67
N SER A 254 1.70 10.60 15.91
CA SER A 254 0.94 11.86 15.83
C SER A 254 0.01 12.12 17.01
N MET A 255 -0.17 11.18 17.95
CA MET A 255 -0.98 11.36 19.17
C MET A 255 -0.17 11.81 20.40
N GLY A 256 1.02 12.36 20.22
CA GLY A 256 1.66 13.17 21.25
C GLY A 256 0.81 14.41 21.49
N SER A 257 0.06 14.44 22.63
CA SER A 257 -0.76 15.52 23.17
C SER A 257 -1.31 16.49 22.12
N ALA A 258 -2.59 16.35 21.81
CA ALA A 258 -3.34 17.32 21.01
C ALA A 258 -3.35 18.70 21.72
N SER A 259 -2.34 19.50 21.53
CA SER A 259 -2.49 20.94 21.54
C SER A 259 -3.19 21.29 20.24
N ALA A 260 -4.36 21.90 20.35
CA ALA A 260 -5.17 22.31 19.20
C ALA A 260 -4.38 23.27 18.30
N PHE A 261 -3.67 22.73 17.31
CA PHE A 261 -3.07 23.57 16.25
C PHE A 261 -4.17 23.96 15.28
N LYS A 262 -4.51 25.26 15.26
CA LYS A 262 -5.44 25.87 14.29
C LYS A 262 -4.79 26.29 12.99
N VAL A 263 -3.62 25.79 12.66
CA VAL A 263 -2.87 26.16 11.45
C VAL A 263 -2.54 24.92 10.67
N THR A 264 -3.12 24.78 9.49
CA THR A 264 -2.68 23.82 8.49
C THR A 264 -1.53 24.46 7.73
N LEU A 265 -0.30 24.13 8.07
CA LEU A 265 0.85 24.35 7.19
C LEU A 265 0.76 23.24 6.13
N GLY A 266 0.70 23.58 4.85
CA GLY A 266 0.73 22.63 3.74
C GLY A 266 2.11 21.94 3.61
N ILE A 267 2.56 21.31 4.69
CA ILE A 267 3.81 20.57 4.77
C ILE A 267 3.42 19.13 5.07
N MET A 268 3.76 18.22 4.17
CA MET A 268 3.66 16.79 4.44
C MET A 268 4.81 16.43 5.38
N PRO A 269 4.54 15.91 6.59
CA PRO A 269 5.62 15.49 7.48
C PRO A 269 6.35 14.30 6.87
N SER A 270 7.69 14.34 6.86
CA SER A 270 8.50 13.14 6.66
C SER A 270 8.31 12.26 7.91
N TYR A 271 7.82 11.04 7.72
CA TYR A 271 7.67 10.08 8.82
C TYR A 271 8.93 9.22 9.02
N ALA A 272 10.00 9.50 8.27
CA ALA A 272 11.29 8.83 8.35
C ALA A 272 12.32 9.75 8.97
N GLU A 273 12.46 9.73 10.31
CA GLU A 273 13.64 10.08 11.06
C GLU A 273 14.01 8.97 12.05
#